data_9fcc42f5fa45bc046bf0fb217a60d986
#
_entry.id   9fcc42f5fa45bc046bf0fb217a60d986
#
_cell.length_a   1.000
_cell.length_b   1.000
_cell.length_c   1.000
_cell.angle_alpha   90.00
_cell.angle_beta   90.00
_cell.angle_gamma   90.00
#
_symmetry.space_group_name_H-M   'P 1'
#
loop_
_entity.id
_entity.type
_entity.pdbx_description
1 polymer ?
#
loop_
_entity_poly.entity_id
_entity_poly.type
_entity_poly.pdbx_seq_one_letter_code
_entity_poly.pdbx_strand_id
1 'polypeptide(L)'
;MLFRSQFDPAQLSDERESVLLAALGEFPRVVAGAAELREPHRIARYLEDLATDYHRFYDACRVLPQADEPVTPLVLGRLVLCDATRQVLANGLALLGVSAPERM
;
A
#
# COMPACT_ATOMS: atom_id res chain seq x y z
N MET A 1 -6.19 -17.94 -2.96
CA MET A 1 -6.52 -16.88 -3.91
C MET A 1 -5.54 -16.90 -5.06
N LEU A 2 -6.05 -17.08 -6.26
CA LEU A 2 -5.21 -17.25 -7.44
C LEU A 2 -4.29 -16.08 -7.69
N PHE A 3 -4.80 -14.88 -7.47
CA PHE A 3 -4.05 -13.67 -7.68
C PHE A 3 -2.76 -13.68 -6.86
N ARG A 4 -2.88 -13.98 -5.57
CA ARG A 4 -1.71 -13.97 -4.69
C ARG A 4 -0.77 -15.13 -4.95
N SER A 5 -1.29 -16.27 -5.39
CA SER A 5 -0.44 -17.42 -5.64
C SER A 5 0.49 -17.20 -6.83
N GLN A 6 0.18 -16.23 -7.68
CA GLN A 6 1.01 -15.89 -8.83
C GLN A 6 1.96 -14.73 -8.55
N PHE A 7 1.89 -14.15 -7.38
CA PHE A 7 2.74 -13.03 -7.01
C PHE A 7 4.16 -13.51 -6.75
N ASP A 8 5.11 -12.87 -7.39
CA ASP A 8 6.53 -13.15 -7.20
C ASP A 8 7.25 -11.84 -6.88
N PRO A 9 7.66 -11.64 -5.62
CA PRO A 9 8.33 -10.41 -5.23
C PRO A 9 9.57 -10.09 -6.05
N ALA A 10 10.23 -11.12 -6.61
CA ALA A 10 11.42 -10.91 -7.40
C ALA A 10 11.13 -10.12 -8.69
N GLN A 11 9.88 -10.05 -9.10
CA GLN A 11 9.50 -9.26 -10.27
C GLN A 11 9.43 -7.77 -9.97
N LEU A 12 9.38 -7.40 -8.70
CA LEU A 12 9.24 -6.00 -8.28
C LEU A 12 10.65 -5.42 -8.09
N SER A 13 11.28 -5.04 -9.18
CA SER A 13 12.67 -4.58 -9.15
C SER A 13 12.82 -3.06 -9.27
N ASP A 14 11.73 -2.34 -9.51
CA ASP A 14 11.80 -0.88 -9.56
C ASP A 14 11.98 -0.33 -8.15
N GLU A 15 12.75 0.74 -8.03
CA GLU A 15 13.02 1.35 -6.74
C GLU A 15 11.73 1.79 -6.04
N ARG A 16 10.79 2.32 -6.81
CA ARG A 16 9.52 2.79 -6.24
C ARG A 16 8.68 1.65 -5.70
N GLU A 17 8.78 0.49 -6.33
CA GLU A 17 8.10 -0.71 -5.84
C GLU A 17 8.71 -1.16 -4.53
N SER A 18 10.03 -1.13 -4.43
CA SER A 18 10.73 -1.53 -3.21
C SER A 18 10.40 -0.59 -2.05
N VAL A 19 10.38 0.72 -2.32
CA VAL A 19 10.03 1.72 -1.30
C VAL A 19 8.61 1.49 -0.79
N LEU A 20 7.67 1.28 -1.70
CA LEU A 20 6.28 1.05 -1.30
C LEU A 20 6.14 -0.23 -0.51
N LEU A 21 6.79 -1.30 -0.95
CA LEU A 21 6.72 -2.59 -0.25
C LEU A 21 7.26 -2.46 1.17
N ALA A 22 8.40 -1.78 1.33
CA ALA A 22 8.99 -1.57 2.65
C ALA A 22 8.06 -0.74 3.54
N ALA A 23 7.44 0.29 2.97
CA ALA A 23 6.51 1.13 3.72
C ALA A 23 5.31 0.32 4.22
N LEU A 24 4.77 -0.55 3.36
CA LEU A 24 3.65 -1.40 3.76
C LEU A 24 4.04 -2.31 4.92
N GLY A 25 5.27 -2.82 4.91
CA GLY A 25 5.76 -3.71 5.96
C GLY A 25 5.93 -3.02 7.31
N GLU A 26 6.00 -1.69 7.35
CA GLU A 26 6.15 -0.95 8.60
C GLU A 26 4.85 -0.76 9.36
N PHE A 27 3.71 -1.01 8.72
CA PHE A 27 2.41 -0.71 9.33
C PHE A 27 2.22 -1.34 10.72
N PRO A 28 2.48 -2.64 10.93
CA PRO A 28 2.29 -3.22 12.27
C PRO A 28 3.12 -2.54 13.34
N ARG A 29 4.37 -2.19 13.01
CA ARG A 29 5.25 -1.53 13.96
C ARG A 29 4.75 -0.13 14.30
N VAL A 30 4.28 0.59 13.30
CA VAL A 30 3.75 1.93 13.51
C VAL A 30 2.53 1.90 14.41
N VAL A 31 1.63 0.93 14.18
CA VAL A 31 0.44 0.78 15.01
C VAL A 31 0.81 0.46 16.44
N ALA A 32 1.73 -0.49 16.64
CA ALA A 32 2.16 -0.88 17.98
C ALA A 32 2.80 0.31 18.72
N GLY A 33 3.66 1.07 18.02
CA GLY A 33 4.32 2.22 18.62
C GLY A 33 3.33 3.32 18.98
N ALA A 34 2.38 3.59 18.11
CA ALA A 34 1.37 4.62 18.37
C ALA A 34 0.51 4.26 19.56
N ALA A 35 0.14 2.98 19.69
CA ALA A 35 -0.67 2.52 20.81
C ALA A 35 0.13 2.61 22.12
N GLU A 36 1.38 2.16 22.09
CA GLU A 36 2.23 2.17 23.29
C GLU A 36 2.48 3.58 23.81
N LEU A 37 2.71 4.51 22.89
CA LEU A 37 2.98 5.90 23.23
C LEU A 37 1.72 6.74 23.35
N ARG A 38 0.57 6.18 23.03
CA ARG A 38 -0.71 6.90 23.00
C ARG A 38 -0.63 8.12 22.09
N GLU A 39 -0.06 7.92 20.90
CA GLU A 39 0.14 8.98 19.93
C GLU A 39 -0.47 8.58 18.59
N PRO A 40 -1.79 8.67 18.46
CA PRO A 40 -2.46 8.27 17.22
C PRO A 40 -2.03 9.09 16.00
N HIS A 41 -1.50 10.29 16.21
CA HIS A 41 -1.01 11.10 15.11
C HIS A 41 0.13 10.43 14.35
N ARG A 42 0.81 9.47 14.96
CA ARG A 42 1.86 8.71 14.27
C ARG A 42 1.26 7.87 13.16
N ILE A 43 0.07 7.34 13.37
CA ILE A 43 -0.62 6.59 12.32
C ILE A 43 -1.02 7.52 11.20
N ALA A 44 -1.54 8.70 11.53
CA ALA A 44 -1.93 9.67 10.52
C ALA A 44 -0.75 10.08 9.64
N ARG A 45 0.40 10.37 10.26
CA ARG A 45 1.60 10.73 9.52
C ARG A 45 2.07 9.59 8.62
N TYR A 46 2.04 8.36 9.16
CA TYR A 46 2.42 7.19 8.38
C TYR A 46 1.54 7.06 7.13
N LEU A 47 0.23 7.26 7.28
CA LEU A 47 -0.69 7.14 6.15
C LEU A 47 -0.43 8.20 5.09
N GLU A 48 -0.07 9.41 5.50
CA GLU A 48 0.29 10.46 4.55
C GLU A 48 1.54 10.08 3.77
N ASP A 49 2.56 9.57 4.47
CA ASP A 49 3.79 9.15 3.82
C ASP A 49 3.55 7.96 2.90
N LEU A 50 2.71 7.02 3.33
CA LEU A 50 2.37 5.88 2.50
C LEU A 50 1.65 6.31 1.23
N ALA A 51 0.73 7.25 1.35
CA ALA A 51 0.02 7.77 0.18
C ALA A 51 0.98 8.43 -0.81
N THR A 52 1.98 9.16 -0.30
CA THR A 52 3.00 9.77 -1.14
C THR A 52 3.81 8.70 -1.88
N ASP A 53 4.24 7.67 -1.16
CA ASP A 53 4.99 6.58 -1.76
C ASP A 53 4.16 5.85 -2.81
N TYR A 54 2.87 5.67 -2.54
CA TYR A 54 1.97 5.04 -3.48
C TYR A 54 1.82 5.87 -4.76
N HIS A 55 1.67 7.18 -4.62
CA HIS A 55 1.56 8.05 -5.79
C HIS A 55 2.80 8.00 -6.65
N ARG A 56 3.98 8.01 -6.02
CA ARG A 56 5.23 7.91 -6.76
C ARG A 56 5.35 6.59 -7.49
N PHE A 57 4.92 5.52 -6.84
CA PHE A 57 4.90 4.20 -7.48
C PHE A 57 3.94 4.20 -8.67
N TYR A 58 2.74 4.70 -8.48
CA TYR A 58 1.71 4.67 -9.51
C TYR A 58 2.10 5.49 -10.73
N ASP A 59 2.78 6.60 -10.51
CA ASP A 59 3.22 7.45 -11.61
C ASP A 59 4.39 6.84 -12.38
N ALA A 60 5.25 6.12 -11.69
CA ALA A 60 6.47 5.58 -12.31
C ALA A 60 6.26 4.21 -12.93
N CYS A 61 5.28 3.44 -12.44
CA CYS A 61 5.10 2.05 -12.83
C CYS A 61 3.72 1.85 -13.44
N ARG A 62 3.70 1.28 -14.63
CA ARG A 62 2.42 0.97 -15.24
C ARG A 62 1.81 -0.24 -14.55
N VAL A 63 0.62 -0.06 -14.00
CA VAL A 63 -0.06 -1.10 -13.25
C VAL A 63 -0.97 -1.93 -14.16
N LEU A 64 -1.74 -1.29 -15.03
CA LEU A 64 -2.65 -1.99 -15.90
C LEU A 64 -2.04 -2.18 -17.28
N PRO A 65 -2.23 -3.35 -17.89
CA PRO A 65 -1.75 -3.56 -19.24
C PRO A 65 -2.53 -2.69 -20.22
N GLN A 66 -1.88 -2.32 -21.30
CA GLN A 66 -2.58 -1.66 -22.39
C GLN A 66 -3.41 -2.70 -23.16
N ALA A 67 -4.33 -2.24 -24.00
CA ALA A 67 -5.41 -3.04 -24.56
C ALA A 67 -5.03 -4.47 -24.94
N ASP A 68 -3.93 -4.64 -25.64
CA ASP A 68 -3.57 -5.97 -26.15
C ASP A 68 -2.42 -6.63 -25.43
N GLU A 69 -1.96 -6.05 -24.34
CA GLU A 69 -0.85 -6.62 -23.60
C GLU A 69 -1.33 -7.75 -22.71
N PRO A 70 -0.56 -8.83 -22.60
CA PRO A 70 -0.91 -9.91 -21.68
C PRO A 70 -0.69 -9.49 -20.25
N VAL A 71 -1.43 -10.10 -19.35
CA VAL A 71 -1.21 -9.93 -17.93
C VAL A 71 0.01 -10.74 -17.55
N THR A 72 1.05 -10.07 -17.06
CA THR A 72 2.32 -10.69 -16.69
C THR A 72 2.44 -10.81 -15.18
N PRO A 73 3.39 -11.61 -14.67
CA PRO A 73 3.65 -11.64 -13.22
C PRO A 73 3.98 -10.25 -12.66
N LEU A 74 4.64 -9.40 -13.45
CA LEU A 74 4.92 -8.04 -13.01
C LEU A 74 3.63 -7.24 -12.80
N VAL A 75 2.70 -7.33 -13.74
CA VAL A 75 1.41 -6.66 -13.61
C VAL A 75 0.67 -7.16 -12.38
N LEU A 76 0.66 -8.49 -12.17
CA LEU A 76 0.00 -9.07 -11.00
C LEU A 76 0.65 -8.58 -9.71
N GLY A 77 1.97 -8.51 -9.66
CA GLY A 77 2.68 -8.01 -8.50
C GLY A 77 2.32 -6.56 -8.19
N ARG A 78 2.25 -5.73 -9.23
CA ARG A 78 1.88 -4.33 -9.05
C ARG A 78 0.45 -4.17 -8.58
N LEU A 79 -0.46 -5.02 -9.07
CA LEU A 79 -1.84 -5.00 -8.59
C LEU A 79 -1.94 -5.43 -7.14
N VAL A 80 -1.12 -6.39 -6.71
CA VAL A 80 -1.06 -6.80 -5.30
C VAL A 80 -0.60 -5.63 -4.44
N LEU A 81 0.41 -4.87 -4.90
CA LEU A 81 0.86 -3.67 -4.17
C LEU A 81 -0.25 -2.63 -4.04
N CYS A 82 -1.01 -2.41 -5.10
CA CYS A 82 -2.13 -1.47 -5.06
C CYS A 82 -3.19 -1.93 -4.06
N ASP A 83 -3.53 -3.21 -4.08
CA ASP A 83 -4.54 -3.75 -3.18
C ASP A 83 -4.07 -3.70 -1.74
N ALA A 84 -2.82 -4.07 -1.48
CA ALA A 84 -2.25 -4.03 -0.15
C ALA A 84 -2.22 -2.59 0.39
N THR A 85 -1.86 -1.63 -0.45
CA THR A 85 -1.84 -0.22 -0.06
C THR A 85 -3.23 0.24 0.33
N ARG A 86 -4.22 -0.08 -0.48
CA ARG A 86 -5.61 0.28 -0.20
C ARG A 86 -6.05 -0.32 1.13
N GLN A 87 -5.69 -1.57 1.38
CA GLN A 87 -6.07 -2.26 2.61
C GLN A 87 -5.43 -1.62 3.83
N VAL A 88 -4.15 -1.28 3.75
CA VAL A 88 -3.44 -0.63 4.86
C VAL A 88 -4.02 0.75 5.13
N LEU A 89 -4.29 1.52 4.07
CA LEU A 89 -4.91 2.84 4.25
C LEU A 89 -6.26 2.73 4.94
N ALA A 90 -7.08 1.77 4.51
CA ALA A 90 -8.40 1.57 5.12
C ALA A 90 -8.28 1.16 6.58
N ASN A 91 -7.36 0.24 6.88
CA ASN A 91 -7.16 -0.22 8.26
C ASN A 91 -6.64 0.90 9.15
N GLY A 92 -5.70 1.70 8.63
CA GLY A 92 -5.16 2.82 9.39
C GLY A 92 -6.21 3.87 9.69
N LEU A 93 -7.03 4.22 8.71
CA LEU A 93 -8.11 5.18 8.91
C LEU A 93 -9.13 4.66 9.92
N ALA A 94 -9.42 3.37 9.87
CA ALA A 94 -10.34 2.77 10.84
C ALA A 94 -9.79 2.87 12.25
N LEU A 95 -8.49 2.64 12.42
CA LEU A 95 -7.85 2.76 13.72
C LEU A 95 -7.92 4.18 14.26
N LEU A 96 -7.86 5.17 13.38
CA LEU A 96 -7.99 6.57 13.78
C LEU A 96 -9.42 6.96 14.11
N GLY A 97 -10.37 6.05 13.92
CA GLY A 97 -11.76 6.33 14.17
C GLY A 97 -12.38 7.24 13.13
N VAL A 98 -11.75 7.35 11.98
CA VAL A 98 -12.29 8.19 10.91
C VAL A 98 -13.27 7.34 10.11
N SER A 99 -14.42 7.14 10.67
CA SER A 99 -15.53 6.60 9.90
C SER A 99 -16.21 7.76 9.21
N ALA A 100 -15.44 8.65 8.91
CA ALA A 100 -15.76 9.98 8.61
C ALA A 100 -16.71 10.23 7.47
N PRO A 101 -16.80 9.43 6.43
CA PRO A 101 -17.66 9.79 5.30
C PRO A 101 -19.07 10.16 5.69
N GLU A 102 -19.56 9.53 6.75
CA GLU A 102 -20.91 9.79 7.18
C GLU A 102 -21.07 11.11 7.88
N ARG A 103 -19.96 11.69 8.27
CA ARG A 103 -19.96 12.91 9.07
C ARG A 103 -19.69 14.13 8.27
N MET A 104 -19.44 13.91 7.02
CA MET A 104 -19.15 15.01 6.11
C MET A 104 -20.35 15.44 5.31
#